data_e93d1911450888a2838026d42be55851
#
_entry.id   e93d1911450888a2838026d42be55851
#
_cell.length_a   1.000
_cell.length_b   1.000
_cell.length_c   1.000
_cell.angle_alpha   90.00
_cell.angle_beta   90.00
_cell.angle_gamma   90.00
#
_symmetry.space_group_name_H-M   'P 1'
#
loop_
_entity.id
_entity.type
_entity.pdbx_description
1 polymer ?
#
loop_
_entity_poly.entity_id
_entity_poly.type
_entity_poly.pdbx_seq_one_letter_code
_entity_poly.pdbx_strand_id
1 'polypeptide(L)'
;LRSRGLGDVYKRQLLSFVIGTLSARYLGPGNYGIIDYAAAIVSFMVPVVQLGLRSTLVHEIIAAPDSEGKTLGTSLFMSTATSFLGIFGVIAFTAIANPNDPETMLVCALYSISLVFQATEMLQYWFQAKLLSKYTAVASLAAYVIVSAYRCFLLITQKSVYWFAFSQALDYLLISVSLYGIYRRISKQKLTVSFSLAKQLFKRSRYYIVSGIMVTFFSLTDRVMITLMLGKEANGYYSAAVSCAALSQFVFAAIVDSMRPSILEAKKTSSPNYGPHIARLYSIIIYLAVLQSIVLTIAAPLVIRIIYGAAYAPAIPTLRIITWYTAFSYMGSVRNIWILAEQKQKMLWKINLSCLLYTSPS
;
A
#
# COMPACT_ATOMS: atom_id res chain seq x y z
N LEU A 1 24.00 1.83 7.96
CA LEU A 1 23.30 1.14 6.82
C LEU A 1 21.76 1.23 6.94
N ARG A 2 21.19 1.25 8.17
CA ARG A 2 19.74 1.34 8.40
C ARG A 2 19.18 2.73 8.06
N SER A 3 19.93 3.80 8.23
CA SER A 3 19.51 5.18 7.95
C SER A 3 19.42 5.51 6.45
N ARG A 4 20.24 4.90 5.60
CA ARG A 4 20.20 5.12 4.14
C ARG A 4 18.92 4.56 3.50
N GLY A 5 18.48 3.37 3.92
CA GLY A 5 17.25 2.77 3.38
C GLY A 5 15.97 3.52 3.77
N LEU A 6 15.90 4.10 4.97
CA LEU A 6 14.80 4.96 5.41
C LEU A 6 14.72 6.25 4.57
N GLY A 7 15.87 6.90 4.31
CA GLY A 7 15.90 8.11 3.49
C GLY A 7 15.37 7.90 2.06
N ASP A 8 15.65 6.74 1.47
CA ASP A 8 15.19 6.43 0.10
C ASP A 8 13.69 6.16 0.02
N VAL A 9 13.11 5.56 1.06
CA VAL A 9 11.63 5.38 1.18
C VAL A 9 10.93 6.73 1.27
N TYR A 10 11.45 7.66 2.07
CA TYR A 10 10.85 9.01 2.21
C TYR A 10 10.98 9.83 0.92
N LYS A 11 12.12 9.75 0.21
CA LYS A 11 12.27 10.41 -1.09
C LYS A 11 11.25 9.91 -2.10
N ARG A 12 11.04 8.59 -2.18
CA ARG A 12 10.01 8.00 -3.04
C ARG A 12 8.62 8.49 -2.68
N GLN A 13 8.29 8.58 -1.39
CA GLN A 13 6.98 9.04 -0.93
C GLN A 13 6.72 10.51 -1.28
N LEU A 14 7.70 11.38 -1.06
CA LEU A 14 7.59 12.79 -1.45
C LEU A 14 7.46 12.97 -2.97
N LEU A 15 8.30 12.28 -3.74
CA LEU A 15 8.23 12.31 -5.20
C LEU A 15 6.88 11.77 -5.70
N SER A 16 6.38 10.69 -5.08
CA SER A 16 5.07 10.11 -5.40
C SER A 16 3.93 11.09 -5.14
N PHE A 17 4.00 11.82 -4.03
CA PHE A 17 3.00 12.84 -3.74
C PHE A 17 3.04 13.98 -4.76
N VAL A 18 4.21 14.52 -5.08
CA VAL A 18 4.35 15.61 -6.06
C VAL A 18 3.83 15.20 -7.44
N ILE A 19 4.29 14.06 -7.96
CA ILE A 19 3.87 13.57 -9.28
C ILE A 19 2.39 13.19 -9.28
N GLY A 20 1.91 12.57 -8.21
CA GLY A 20 0.48 12.24 -8.04
C GLY A 20 -0.40 13.47 -8.06
N THR A 21 0.01 14.52 -7.36
CA THR A 21 -0.70 15.81 -7.31
C THR A 21 -0.72 16.52 -8.67
N LEU A 22 0.43 16.57 -9.36
CA LEU A 22 0.50 17.16 -10.71
C LEU A 22 -0.41 16.39 -11.69
N SER A 23 -0.41 15.05 -11.59
CA SER A 23 -1.30 14.20 -12.39
C SER A 23 -2.78 14.46 -12.05
N ALA A 24 -3.12 14.60 -10.76
CA ALA A 24 -4.47 14.92 -10.31
C ALA A 24 -4.96 16.28 -10.83
N ARG A 25 -4.09 17.30 -10.77
CA ARG A 25 -4.42 18.65 -11.33
C ARG A 25 -4.70 18.60 -12.81
N TYR A 26 -3.89 17.87 -13.55
CA TYR A 26 -4.02 17.73 -15.00
C TYR A 26 -5.29 16.95 -15.39
N LEU A 27 -5.52 15.80 -14.76
CA LEU A 27 -6.63 14.90 -15.06
C LEU A 27 -7.99 15.45 -14.60
N GLY A 28 -8.00 16.34 -13.62
CA GLY A 28 -9.21 16.78 -12.96
C GLY A 28 -9.81 15.71 -12.03
N PRO A 29 -10.83 16.10 -11.22
CA PRO A 29 -11.36 15.20 -10.18
C PRO A 29 -12.00 13.93 -10.72
N GLY A 30 -12.70 13.99 -11.88
CA GLY A 30 -13.34 12.82 -12.48
C GLY A 30 -12.33 11.73 -12.87
N ASN A 31 -11.36 12.06 -13.71
CA ASN A 31 -10.36 11.09 -14.19
C ASN A 31 -9.41 10.63 -13.08
N TYR A 32 -9.08 11.51 -12.15
CA TYR A 32 -8.30 11.13 -10.97
C TYR A 32 -9.09 10.16 -10.07
N GLY A 33 -10.40 10.39 -9.92
CA GLY A 33 -11.30 9.51 -9.18
C GLY A 33 -11.40 8.12 -9.81
N ILE A 34 -11.42 8.01 -11.16
CA ILE A 34 -11.41 6.71 -11.85
C ILE A 34 -10.10 5.95 -11.57
N ILE A 35 -8.95 6.62 -11.61
CA ILE A 35 -7.65 5.99 -11.32
C ILE A 35 -7.61 5.47 -9.87
N ASP A 36 -8.09 6.26 -8.92
CA ASP A 36 -8.13 5.88 -7.51
C ASP A 36 -9.10 4.71 -7.27
N TYR A 37 -10.25 4.71 -7.94
CA TYR A 37 -11.19 3.60 -7.94
C TYR A 37 -10.59 2.32 -8.51
N ALA A 38 -9.90 2.41 -9.65
CA ALA A 38 -9.19 1.29 -10.25
C ALA A 38 -8.10 0.76 -9.30
N ALA A 39 -7.35 1.65 -8.66
CA ALA A 39 -6.35 1.29 -7.66
C ALA A 39 -6.96 0.56 -6.46
N ALA A 40 -8.13 1.01 -5.97
CA ALA A 40 -8.85 0.36 -4.88
C ALA A 40 -9.29 -1.06 -5.27
N ILE A 41 -9.96 -1.24 -6.41
CA ILE A 41 -10.45 -2.55 -6.87
C ILE A 41 -9.26 -3.52 -7.09
N VAL A 42 -8.21 -3.08 -7.76
CA VAL A 42 -7.02 -3.90 -8.00
C VAL A 42 -6.38 -4.31 -6.67
N SER A 43 -6.34 -3.40 -5.69
CA SER A 43 -5.79 -3.69 -4.36
C SER A 43 -6.58 -4.77 -3.60
N PHE A 44 -7.89 -4.94 -3.85
CA PHE A 44 -8.64 -6.07 -3.29
C PHE A 44 -8.16 -7.44 -3.82
N MET A 45 -7.62 -7.47 -5.03
CA MET A 45 -7.10 -8.70 -5.62
C MET A 45 -5.66 -9.01 -5.19
N VAL A 46 -4.91 -8.03 -4.69
CA VAL A 46 -3.50 -8.22 -4.28
C VAL A 46 -3.31 -9.35 -3.26
N PRO A 47 -4.08 -9.46 -2.15
CA PRO A 47 -3.95 -10.58 -1.21
C PRO A 47 -4.19 -11.95 -1.86
N VAL A 48 -5.08 -12.02 -2.86
CA VAL A 48 -5.37 -13.24 -3.64
C VAL A 48 -4.18 -13.56 -4.55
N VAL A 49 -3.66 -12.58 -5.27
CA VAL A 49 -2.51 -12.73 -6.19
C VAL A 49 -1.25 -13.13 -5.42
N GLN A 50 -0.99 -12.51 -4.29
CA GLN A 50 0.16 -12.82 -3.44
C GLN A 50 -0.03 -14.08 -2.59
N LEU A 51 -1.24 -14.66 -2.56
CA LEU A 51 -1.58 -15.88 -1.82
C LEU A 51 -1.15 -15.84 -0.33
N GLY A 52 -1.00 -14.66 0.26
CA GLY A 52 -0.52 -14.48 1.63
C GLY A 52 0.88 -15.05 1.87
N LEU A 53 1.66 -15.29 0.81
CA LEU A 53 2.94 -16.01 0.86
C LEU A 53 4.09 -15.22 1.49
N ARG A 54 3.93 -13.92 1.73
CA ARG A 54 5.01 -13.04 2.22
C ARG A 54 5.83 -13.65 3.36
N SER A 55 5.17 -13.94 4.48
CA SER A 55 5.86 -14.48 5.67
C SER A 55 6.27 -15.94 5.49
N THR A 56 5.42 -16.74 4.85
CA THR A 56 5.66 -18.16 4.59
C THR A 56 6.86 -18.37 3.68
N LEU A 57 6.98 -17.58 2.60
CA LEU A 57 8.06 -17.69 1.64
C LEU A 57 9.43 -17.33 2.25
N VAL A 58 9.48 -16.24 3.02
CA VAL A 58 10.71 -15.83 3.74
C VAL A 58 11.15 -16.94 4.69
N HIS A 59 10.21 -17.51 5.46
CA HIS A 59 10.51 -18.59 6.39
C HIS A 59 11.03 -19.85 5.67
N GLU A 60 10.36 -20.29 4.59
CA GLU A 60 10.77 -21.49 3.83
C GLU A 60 12.14 -21.34 3.18
N ILE A 61 12.46 -20.16 2.62
CA ILE A 61 13.78 -19.90 2.02
C ILE A 61 14.89 -19.95 3.07
N ILE A 62 14.63 -19.44 4.28
CA ILE A 62 15.60 -19.48 5.38
C ILE A 62 15.76 -20.90 5.91
N ALA A 63 14.66 -21.66 6.04
CA ALA A 63 14.66 -23.02 6.58
C ALA A 63 15.29 -24.05 5.64
N ALA A 64 15.17 -23.87 4.32
CA ALA A 64 15.67 -24.80 3.31
C ALA A 64 16.43 -24.08 2.18
N PRO A 65 17.65 -23.59 2.43
CA PRO A 65 18.43 -22.84 1.45
C PRO A 65 18.74 -23.60 0.17
N ASP A 66 18.89 -24.94 0.25
CA ASP A 66 19.22 -25.78 -0.90
C ASP A 66 18.07 -25.93 -1.90
N SER A 67 16.85 -25.63 -1.48
CA SER A 67 15.65 -25.70 -2.32
C SER A 67 15.03 -24.35 -2.64
N GLU A 68 15.76 -23.24 -2.41
CA GLU A 68 15.23 -21.89 -2.59
C GLU A 68 14.72 -21.62 -4.01
N GLY A 69 15.40 -22.14 -5.03
CA GLY A 69 15.00 -22.01 -6.44
C GLY A 69 13.66 -22.71 -6.72
N LYS A 70 13.42 -23.86 -6.10
CA LYS A 70 12.15 -24.59 -6.19
C LYS A 70 11.03 -23.84 -5.46
N THR A 71 11.33 -23.35 -4.27
CA THR A 71 10.35 -22.60 -3.45
C THR A 71 9.95 -21.29 -4.12
N LEU A 72 10.92 -20.52 -4.62
CA LEU A 72 10.68 -19.27 -5.32
C LEU A 72 9.96 -19.50 -6.66
N GLY A 73 10.43 -20.48 -7.46
CA GLY A 73 9.82 -20.81 -8.75
C GLY A 73 8.37 -21.26 -8.61
N THR A 74 8.08 -22.10 -7.61
CA THR A 74 6.71 -22.52 -7.30
C THR A 74 5.83 -21.33 -6.88
N SER A 75 6.33 -20.46 -6.01
CA SER A 75 5.60 -19.29 -5.55
C SER A 75 5.32 -18.27 -6.67
N LEU A 76 6.30 -18.02 -7.55
CA LEU A 76 6.13 -17.19 -8.73
C LEU A 76 5.07 -17.76 -9.68
N PHE A 77 5.12 -19.06 -9.96
CA PHE A 77 4.11 -19.72 -10.80
C PHE A 77 2.71 -19.60 -10.21
N MET A 78 2.54 -19.87 -8.92
CA MET A 78 1.25 -19.76 -8.23
C MET A 78 0.71 -18.33 -8.30
N SER A 79 1.55 -17.34 -7.96
CA SER A 79 1.16 -15.93 -7.95
C SER A 79 0.85 -15.41 -9.37
N THR A 80 1.60 -15.84 -10.39
CA THR A 80 1.29 -15.50 -11.78
C THR A 80 -0.03 -16.11 -12.24
N ALA A 81 -0.30 -17.38 -11.90
CA ALA A 81 -1.57 -18.03 -12.24
C ALA A 81 -2.76 -17.32 -11.56
N THR A 82 -2.63 -16.94 -10.28
CA THR A 82 -3.68 -16.20 -9.57
C THR A 82 -3.81 -14.75 -10.02
N SER A 83 -2.79 -14.14 -10.64
CA SER A 83 -2.90 -12.79 -11.21
C SER A 83 -3.89 -12.73 -12.38
N PHE A 84 -3.96 -13.76 -13.21
CA PHE A 84 -4.97 -13.85 -14.27
C PHE A 84 -6.39 -13.97 -13.70
N LEU A 85 -6.57 -14.72 -12.60
CA LEU A 85 -7.84 -14.75 -11.89
C LEU A 85 -8.19 -13.38 -11.29
N GLY A 86 -7.18 -12.66 -10.76
CA GLY A 86 -7.34 -11.31 -10.26
C GLY A 86 -7.77 -10.32 -11.33
N ILE A 87 -7.15 -10.35 -12.52
CA ILE A 87 -7.53 -9.51 -13.66
C ILE A 87 -8.97 -9.81 -14.09
N PHE A 88 -9.31 -11.10 -14.25
CA PHE A 88 -10.67 -11.50 -14.55
C PHE A 88 -11.67 -11.00 -13.50
N GLY A 89 -11.33 -11.12 -12.21
CA GLY A 89 -12.15 -10.60 -11.10
C GLY A 89 -12.35 -9.09 -11.17
N VAL A 90 -11.31 -8.31 -11.48
CA VAL A 90 -11.42 -6.84 -11.66
C VAL A 90 -12.34 -6.51 -12.84
N ILE A 91 -12.15 -7.15 -13.99
CA ILE A 91 -12.96 -6.89 -15.19
C ILE A 91 -14.42 -7.30 -14.96
N ALA A 92 -14.66 -8.48 -14.37
CA ALA A 92 -16.01 -8.95 -14.08
C ALA A 92 -16.73 -8.03 -13.07
N PHE A 93 -16.04 -7.63 -12.00
CA PHE A 93 -16.61 -6.70 -11.03
C PHE A 93 -16.96 -5.35 -11.66
N THR A 94 -16.04 -4.75 -12.42
CA THR A 94 -16.27 -3.45 -13.06
C THR A 94 -17.37 -3.52 -14.14
N ALA A 95 -17.47 -4.60 -14.88
CA ALA A 95 -18.54 -4.79 -15.85
C ALA A 95 -19.93 -4.87 -15.20
N ILE A 96 -20.02 -5.47 -14.02
CA ILE A 96 -21.27 -5.55 -13.25
C ILE A 96 -21.59 -4.23 -12.52
N ALA A 97 -20.58 -3.62 -11.92
CA ALA A 97 -20.75 -2.43 -11.09
C ALA A 97 -20.91 -1.13 -11.91
N ASN A 98 -20.31 -1.06 -13.10
CA ASN A 98 -20.30 0.11 -13.97
C ASN A 98 -20.72 -0.22 -15.44
N PRO A 99 -21.91 -0.81 -15.67
CA PRO A 99 -22.29 -1.34 -16.99
C PRO A 99 -22.39 -0.28 -18.08
N ASN A 100 -22.62 0.99 -17.71
CA ASN A 100 -22.81 2.10 -18.64
C ASN A 100 -21.60 3.06 -18.71
N ASP A 101 -20.45 2.70 -18.10
CA ASP A 101 -19.23 3.53 -18.11
C ASP A 101 -18.04 2.75 -18.69
N PRO A 102 -17.93 2.67 -20.04
CA PRO A 102 -16.83 1.96 -20.69
C PRO A 102 -15.45 2.59 -20.43
N GLU A 103 -15.40 3.89 -20.10
CA GLU A 103 -14.17 4.58 -19.75
C GLU A 103 -13.61 4.01 -18.42
N THR A 104 -14.43 3.94 -17.39
CA THR A 104 -14.05 3.36 -16.10
C THR A 104 -13.63 1.89 -16.25
N MET A 105 -14.37 1.11 -17.03
CA MET A 105 -14.05 -0.29 -17.27
C MET A 105 -12.69 -0.45 -17.97
N LEU A 106 -12.39 0.35 -18.99
CA LEU A 106 -11.10 0.28 -19.68
C LEU A 106 -9.93 0.71 -18.78
N VAL A 107 -10.11 1.77 -17.98
CA VAL A 107 -9.09 2.22 -17.02
C VAL A 107 -8.81 1.13 -15.98
N CYS A 108 -9.85 0.48 -15.42
CA CYS A 108 -9.69 -0.63 -14.48
C CYS A 108 -9.00 -1.83 -15.13
N ALA A 109 -9.32 -2.17 -16.37
CA ALA A 109 -8.66 -3.24 -17.12
C ALA A 109 -7.18 -2.94 -17.34
N LEU A 110 -6.82 -1.74 -17.81
CA LEU A 110 -5.43 -1.31 -17.99
C LEU A 110 -4.65 -1.30 -16.67
N TYR A 111 -5.26 -0.82 -15.60
CA TYR A 111 -4.64 -0.79 -14.28
C TYR A 111 -4.41 -2.21 -13.73
N SER A 112 -5.34 -3.15 -13.99
CA SER A 112 -5.26 -4.53 -13.52
C SER A 112 -4.10 -5.33 -14.14
N ILE A 113 -3.55 -4.90 -15.29
CA ILE A 113 -2.33 -5.49 -15.89
C ILE A 113 -1.17 -5.47 -14.88
N SER A 114 -1.15 -4.48 -13.97
CA SER A 114 -0.16 -4.40 -12.90
C SER A 114 -0.12 -5.66 -12.02
N LEU A 115 -1.22 -6.41 -11.87
CA LEU A 115 -1.30 -7.63 -11.07
C LEU A 115 -0.35 -8.72 -11.56
N VAL A 116 -0.13 -8.84 -12.87
CA VAL A 116 0.81 -9.81 -13.45
C VAL A 116 2.24 -9.53 -12.96
N PHE A 117 2.62 -8.26 -12.95
CA PHE A 117 3.95 -7.84 -12.50
C PHE A 117 4.07 -7.82 -10.98
N GLN A 118 2.98 -7.57 -10.25
CA GLN A 118 2.95 -7.72 -8.79
C GLN A 118 3.18 -9.18 -8.35
N ALA A 119 2.86 -10.17 -9.17
CA ALA A 119 3.21 -11.56 -8.88
C ALA A 119 4.73 -11.75 -8.67
N THR A 120 5.55 -10.91 -9.30
CA THR A 120 7.02 -10.97 -9.13
C THR A 120 7.52 -10.35 -7.83
N GLU A 121 6.64 -9.79 -6.98
CA GLU A 121 7.00 -9.38 -5.61
C GLU A 121 7.55 -10.54 -4.77
N MET A 122 7.27 -11.79 -5.17
CA MET A 122 7.92 -12.98 -4.58
C MET A 122 9.45 -12.87 -4.61
N LEU A 123 10.03 -12.22 -5.62
CA LEU A 123 11.48 -11.93 -5.67
C LEU A 123 11.92 -11.01 -4.53
N GLN A 124 11.11 -10.01 -4.18
CA GLN A 124 11.42 -9.11 -3.06
C GLN A 124 11.54 -9.88 -1.74
N TYR A 125 10.71 -10.90 -1.53
CA TYR A 125 10.77 -11.75 -0.34
C TYR A 125 12.00 -12.64 -0.32
N TRP A 126 12.48 -13.08 -1.49
CA TRP A 126 13.77 -13.77 -1.59
C TRP A 126 14.93 -12.84 -1.18
N PHE A 127 14.98 -11.61 -1.70
CA PHE A 127 15.97 -10.61 -1.28
C PHE A 127 15.88 -10.30 0.21
N GLN A 128 14.68 -10.26 0.77
CA GLN A 128 14.46 -10.06 2.20
C GLN A 128 15.02 -11.24 3.02
N ALA A 129 14.76 -12.47 2.61
CA ALA A 129 15.26 -13.69 3.27
C ALA A 129 16.80 -13.75 3.26
N LYS A 130 17.43 -13.25 2.20
CA LYS A 130 18.90 -13.17 2.06
C LYS A 130 19.53 -11.90 2.67
N LEU A 131 18.75 -11.06 3.36
CA LEU A 131 19.19 -9.76 3.90
C LEU A 131 19.75 -8.79 2.83
N LEU A 132 19.29 -8.95 1.60
CA LEU A 132 19.70 -8.18 0.42
C LEU A 132 18.67 -7.10 0.02
N SER A 133 17.84 -6.64 0.94
CA SER A 133 16.76 -5.66 0.70
C SER A 133 17.23 -4.33 0.09
N LYS A 134 18.54 -4.03 0.12
CA LYS A 134 19.12 -2.88 -0.57
C LYS A 134 18.84 -2.90 -2.08
N TYR A 135 18.88 -4.08 -2.69
CA TYR A 135 18.60 -4.22 -4.14
C TYR A 135 17.15 -3.93 -4.46
N THR A 136 16.22 -4.38 -3.61
CA THR A 136 14.80 -4.07 -3.73
C THR A 136 14.54 -2.57 -3.61
N ALA A 137 15.16 -1.90 -2.64
CA ALA A 137 15.01 -0.46 -2.44
C ALA A 137 15.53 0.34 -3.65
N VAL A 138 16.74 0.01 -4.14
CA VAL A 138 17.33 0.69 -5.30
C VAL A 138 16.52 0.43 -6.57
N ALA A 139 16.11 -0.81 -6.84
CA ALA A 139 15.29 -1.16 -8.00
C ALA A 139 13.95 -0.41 -7.99
N SER A 140 13.27 -0.38 -6.83
CA SER A 140 12.01 0.34 -6.67
C SER A 140 12.17 1.85 -6.85
N LEU A 141 13.26 2.44 -6.34
CA LEU A 141 13.51 3.88 -6.51
C LEU A 141 13.81 4.22 -7.98
N ALA A 142 14.67 3.43 -8.63
CA ALA A 142 15.01 3.61 -10.03
C ALA A 142 13.78 3.49 -10.95
N ALA A 143 12.97 2.45 -10.77
CA ALA A 143 11.72 2.26 -11.50
C ALA A 143 10.79 3.47 -11.30
N TYR A 144 10.65 3.92 -10.06
CA TYR A 144 9.79 5.05 -9.75
C TYR A 144 10.28 6.36 -10.40
N VAL A 145 11.60 6.62 -10.45
CA VAL A 145 12.16 7.80 -11.15
C VAL A 145 11.84 7.73 -12.64
N ILE A 146 12.00 6.57 -13.28
CA ILE A 146 11.70 6.38 -14.70
C ILE A 146 10.20 6.61 -14.97
N VAL A 147 9.31 6.02 -14.14
CA VAL A 147 7.87 6.20 -14.29
C VAL A 147 7.44 7.62 -13.97
N SER A 148 8.11 8.31 -13.05
CA SER A 148 7.87 9.73 -12.79
C SER A 148 8.21 10.58 -14.02
N ALA A 149 9.34 10.31 -14.67
CA ALA A 149 9.72 10.97 -15.92
C ALA A 149 8.68 10.67 -17.05
N TYR A 150 8.22 9.43 -17.14
CA TYR A 150 7.15 9.05 -18.07
C TYR A 150 5.85 9.80 -17.77
N ARG A 151 5.42 9.89 -16.50
CA ARG A 151 4.23 10.68 -16.13
C ARG A 151 4.40 12.17 -16.43
N CYS A 152 5.58 12.75 -16.21
CA CYS A 152 5.87 14.13 -16.63
C CYS A 152 5.75 14.28 -18.16
N PHE A 153 6.24 13.33 -18.94
CA PHE A 153 6.07 13.31 -20.39
C PHE A 153 4.57 13.25 -20.78
N LEU A 154 3.76 12.44 -20.08
CA LEU A 154 2.31 12.38 -20.32
C LEU A 154 1.62 13.71 -20.02
N LEU A 155 2.05 14.42 -18.96
CA LEU A 155 1.53 15.75 -18.62
C LEU A 155 1.84 16.79 -19.69
N ILE A 156 3.08 16.81 -20.19
CA ILE A 156 3.53 17.77 -21.22
C ILE A 156 2.83 17.48 -22.55
N THR A 157 2.67 16.21 -22.92
CA THR A 157 2.04 15.78 -24.17
C THR A 157 0.52 15.67 -24.10
N GLN A 158 -0.06 16.05 -22.97
CA GLN A 158 -1.52 16.07 -22.74
C GLN A 158 -2.22 14.75 -23.07
N LYS A 159 -1.65 13.62 -22.61
CA LYS A 159 -2.20 12.29 -22.87
C LYS A 159 -3.41 11.98 -21.99
N SER A 160 -4.28 11.09 -22.49
CA SER A 160 -5.50 10.65 -21.80
C SER A 160 -5.23 9.84 -20.55
N VAL A 161 -6.26 9.68 -19.71
CA VAL A 161 -6.25 8.92 -18.43
C VAL A 161 -5.75 7.48 -18.61
N TYR A 162 -5.95 6.85 -19.74
CA TYR A 162 -5.53 5.48 -20.05
C TYR A 162 -4.02 5.28 -19.90
N TRP A 163 -3.22 6.25 -20.34
CA TRP A 163 -1.77 6.21 -20.24
C TRP A 163 -1.29 6.34 -18.80
N PHE A 164 -2.00 7.13 -17.98
CA PHE A 164 -1.75 7.22 -16.55
C PHE A 164 -2.10 5.91 -15.83
N ALA A 165 -3.20 5.25 -16.18
CA ALA A 165 -3.54 3.93 -15.66
C ALA A 165 -2.46 2.90 -16.03
N PHE A 166 -2.01 2.88 -17.28
CA PHE A 166 -0.94 1.98 -17.75
C PHE A 166 0.39 2.23 -17.06
N SER A 167 0.69 3.49 -16.66
CA SER A 167 1.93 3.82 -15.94
C SER A 167 2.13 3.00 -14.66
N GLN A 168 1.06 2.52 -14.04
CA GLN A 168 1.14 1.65 -12.87
C GLN A 168 1.69 0.26 -13.22
N ALA A 169 1.23 -0.31 -14.33
CA ALA A 169 1.77 -1.58 -14.83
C ALA A 169 3.25 -1.44 -15.20
N LEU A 170 3.63 -0.30 -15.79
CA LEU A 170 5.03 -0.01 -16.13
C LEU A 170 5.93 0.06 -14.88
N ASP A 171 5.48 0.65 -13.77
CA ASP A 171 6.25 0.71 -12.51
C ASP A 171 6.57 -0.70 -12.01
N TYR A 172 5.56 -1.57 -11.89
CA TYR A 172 5.76 -2.95 -11.48
C TYR A 172 6.57 -3.78 -12.47
N LEU A 173 6.41 -3.55 -13.78
CA LEU A 173 7.22 -4.19 -14.82
C LEU A 173 8.71 -3.87 -14.64
N LEU A 174 9.06 -2.60 -14.47
CA LEU A 174 10.45 -2.17 -14.29
C LEU A 174 11.07 -2.75 -13.02
N ILE A 175 10.32 -2.77 -11.92
CA ILE A 175 10.74 -3.42 -10.66
C ILE A 175 11.00 -4.91 -10.92
N SER A 176 10.06 -5.59 -11.58
CA SER A 176 10.11 -7.02 -11.89
C SER A 176 11.34 -7.38 -12.71
N VAL A 177 11.56 -6.68 -13.81
CA VAL A 177 12.70 -6.91 -14.72
C VAL A 177 14.00 -6.66 -13.99
N SER A 178 14.10 -5.57 -13.24
CA SER A 178 15.30 -5.23 -12.47
C SER A 178 15.62 -6.29 -11.42
N LEU A 179 14.65 -6.70 -10.62
CA LEU A 179 14.85 -7.71 -9.57
C LEU A 179 15.14 -9.09 -10.14
N TYR A 180 14.47 -9.49 -11.22
CA TYR A 180 14.75 -10.75 -11.89
C TYR A 180 16.17 -10.77 -12.48
N GLY A 181 16.62 -9.69 -13.11
CA GLY A 181 17.98 -9.55 -13.61
C GLY A 181 19.05 -9.66 -12.51
N ILE A 182 18.81 -9.00 -11.36
CA ILE A 182 19.71 -9.08 -10.20
C ILE A 182 19.68 -10.50 -9.60
N TYR A 183 18.49 -11.11 -9.45
CA TYR A 183 18.33 -12.48 -8.96
C TYR A 183 19.16 -13.47 -9.79
N ARG A 184 19.07 -13.40 -11.12
CA ARG A 184 19.80 -14.29 -12.05
C ARG A 184 21.32 -14.14 -11.96
N ARG A 185 21.83 -13.00 -11.50
CA ARG A 185 23.26 -12.76 -11.28
C ARG A 185 23.74 -13.29 -9.93
N ILE A 186 22.91 -13.26 -8.92
CA ILE A 186 23.27 -13.64 -7.54
C ILE A 186 22.97 -15.10 -7.26
N SER A 187 21.78 -15.59 -7.64
CA SER A 187 21.37 -16.96 -7.39
C SER A 187 21.89 -17.90 -8.47
N LYS A 188 22.50 -19.00 -8.03
CA LYS A 188 22.96 -20.09 -8.90
C LYS A 188 21.88 -21.15 -9.13
N GLN A 189 20.80 -21.12 -8.35
CA GLN A 189 19.74 -22.12 -8.43
C GLN A 189 18.78 -21.83 -9.58
N LYS A 190 18.34 -22.90 -10.27
CA LYS A 190 17.32 -22.81 -11.31
C LYS A 190 15.94 -22.72 -10.67
N LEU A 191 15.09 -21.86 -11.22
CA LEU A 191 13.68 -21.83 -10.85
C LEU A 191 12.99 -23.09 -11.37
N THR A 192 12.40 -23.85 -10.46
CA THR A 192 11.64 -25.06 -10.77
C THR A 192 10.29 -25.02 -10.08
N VAL A 193 9.29 -25.68 -10.64
CA VAL A 193 7.92 -25.71 -10.10
C VAL A 193 7.61 -27.09 -9.53
N SER A 194 6.94 -27.12 -8.38
CA SER A 194 6.50 -28.36 -7.73
C SER A 194 5.08 -28.20 -7.22
N PHE A 195 4.14 -28.96 -7.77
CA PHE A 195 2.74 -28.96 -7.37
C PHE A 195 2.53 -29.44 -5.92
N SER A 196 3.36 -30.38 -5.45
CA SER A 196 3.32 -30.83 -4.06
C SER A 196 3.68 -29.68 -3.11
N LEU A 197 4.75 -28.93 -3.42
CA LEU A 197 5.15 -27.75 -2.65
C LEU A 197 4.11 -26.63 -2.75
N ALA A 198 3.50 -26.42 -3.91
CA ALA A 198 2.43 -25.44 -4.08
C ALA A 198 1.26 -25.72 -3.13
N LYS A 199 0.81 -26.96 -3.03
CA LYS A 199 -0.25 -27.38 -2.10
C LYS A 199 0.14 -27.13 -0.63
N GLN A 200 1.39 -27.41 -0.27
CA GLN A 200 1.88 -27.15 1.10
C GLN A 200 1.94 -25.65 1.42
N LEU A 201 2.49 -24.84 0.52
CA LEU A 201 2.54 -23.37 0.67
C LEU A 201 1.16 -22.78 0.80
N PHE A 202 0.21 -23.18 -0.07
CA PHE A 202 -1.18 -22.72 0.00
C PHE A 202 -1.86 -23.09 1.32
N LYS A 203 -1.69 -24.34 1.79
CA LYS A 203 -2.24 -24.80 3.07
C LYS A 203 -1.73 -23.96 4.25
N ARG A 204 -0.46 -23.54 4.23
CA ARG A 204 0.15 -22.72 5.28
C ARG A 204 -0.25 -21.26 5.20
N SER A 205 -0.46 -20.73 3.99
CA SER A 205 -0.71 -19.30 3.77
C SER A 205 -2.19 -18.90 3.67
N ARG A 206 -3.13 -19.84 3.52
CA ARG A 206 -4.55 -19.57 3.27
C ARG A 206 -5.20 -18.58 4.26
N TYR A 207 -4.82 -18.65 5.52
CA TYR A 207 -5.35 -17.73 6.54
C TYR A 207 -4.83 -16.30 6.37
N TYR A 208 -3.62 -16.13 5.82
CA TYR A 208 -3.08 -14.81 5.50
C TYR A 208 -3.80 -14.16 4.30
N ILE A 209 -4.32 -14.98 3.36
CA ILE A 209 -5.15 -14.47 2.26
C ILE A 209 -6.41 -13.81 2.83
N VAL A 210 -7.15 -14.55 3.67
CA VAL A 210 -8.39 -14.04 4.29
C VAL A 210 -8.10 -12.79 5.12
N SER A 211 -7.05 -12.82 5.93
CA SER A 211 -6.64 -11.66 6.73
C SER A 211 -6.27 -10.46 5.83
N GLY A 212 -5.57 -10.69 4.74
CA GLY A 212 -5.21 -9.64 3.77
C GLY A 212 -6.44 -9.03 3.10
N ILE A 213 -7.38 -9.86 2.65
CA ILE A 213 -8.66 -9.40 2.08
C ILE A 213 -9.42 -8.55 3.10
N MET A 214 -9.55 -8.99 4.34
CA MET A 214 -10.23 -8.23 5.40
C MET A 214 -9.58 -6.86 5.64
N VAL A 215 -8.24 -6.79 5.71
CA VAL A 215 -7.53 -5.52 5.88
C VAL A 215 -7.76 -4.60 4.70
N THR A 216 -7.69 -5.12 3.48
CA THR A 216 -7.91 -4.31 2.27
C THR A 216 -9.34 -3.82 2.18
N PHE A 217 -10.31 -4.70 2.51
CA PHE A 217 -11.72 -4.35 2.56
C PHE A 217 -11.96 -3.18 3.53
N PHE A 218 -11.46 -3.29 4.75
CA PHE A 218 -11.58 -2.22 5.73
C PHE A 218 -10.95 -0.90 5.27
N SER A 219 -9.84 -0.96 4.53
CA SER A 219 -9.04 0.22 4.17
C SER A 219 -9.50 0.94 2.90
N LEU A 220 -10.23 0.28 2.01
CA LEU A 220 -10.50 0.80 0.66
C LEU A 220 -11.97 0.71 0.22
N THR A 221 -12.87 0.13 1.03
CA THR A 221 -14.29 0.03 0.69
C THR A 221 -14.94 1.40 0.52
N ASP A 222 -14.50 2.38 1.30
CA ASP A 222 -14.94 3.76 1.22
C ASP A 222 -14.81 4.35 -0.19
N ARG A 223 -13.69 4.13 -0.87
CA ARG A 223 -13.44 4.62 -2.24
C ARG A 223 -14.36 3.97 -3.26
N VAL A 224 -14.57 2.65 -3.12
CA VAL A 224 -15.48 1.91 -3.99
C VAL A 224 -16.91 2.38 -3.79
N MET A 225 -17.36 2.51 -2.53
CA MET A 225 -18.71 2.98 -2.21
C MET A 225 -18.94 4.42 -2.69
N ILE A 226 -18.01 5.33 -2.44
CA ILE A 226 -18.12 6.72 -2.90
C ILE A 226 -18.26 6.77 -4.42
N THR A 227 -17.45 6.00 -5.15
CA THR A 227 -17.54 5.97 -6.61
C THR A 227 -18.88 5.45 -7.11
N LEU A 228 -19.40 4.35 -6.51
CA LEU A 228 -20.64 3.72 -6.93
C LEU A 228 -21.88 4.52 -6.53
N MET A 229 -21.85 5.23 -5.39
CA MET A 229 -23.01 5.95 -4.85
C MET A 229 -23.05 7.41 -5.26
N LEU A 230 -21.88 8.08 -5.31
CA LEU A 230 -21.75 9.53 -5.52
C LEU A 230 -21.01 9.88 -6.82
N GLY A 231 -20.45 8.89 -7.51
CA GLY A 231 -19.75 9.06 -8.77
C GLY A 231 -18.24 9.29 -8.64
N LYS A 232 -17.60 9.25 -9.81
CA LYS A 232 -16.14 9.31 -9.95
C LYS A 232 -15.52 10.65 -9.47
N GLU A 233 -16.21 11.76 -9.66
CA GLU A 233 -15.73 13.08 -9.19
C GLU A 233 -15.69 13.18 -7.66
N ALA A 234 -16.72 12.65 -6.99
CA ALA A 234 -16.75 12.62 -5.53
C ALA A 234 -15.59 11.80 -4.96
N ASN A 235 -15.26 10.66 -5.59
CA ASN A 235 -14.07 9.88 -5.22
C ASN A 235 -12.77 10.65 -5.48
N GLY A 236 -12.69 11.43 -6.56
CA GLY A 236 -11.53 12.30 -6.82
C GLY A 236 -11.32 13.35 -5.75
N TYR A 237 -12.39 14.01 -5.27
CA TYR A 237 -12.32 14.94 -4.15
C TYR A 237 -11.92 14.26 -2.84
N TYR A 238 -12.50 13.10 -2.57
CA TYR A 238 -12.18 12.29 -1.40
C TYR A 238 -10.71 11.87 -1.39
N SER A 239 -10.21 11.33 -2.48
CA SER A 239 -8.84 10.85 -2.63
C SER A 239 -7.81 11.97 -2.52
N ALA A 240 -8.11 13.17 -3.02
CA ALA A 240 -7.28 14.35 -2.84
C ALA A 240 -7.18 14.74 -1.35
N ALA A 241 -8.32 14.74 -0.64
CA ALA A 241 -8.37 15.03 0.79
C ALA A 241 -7.59 14.00 1.61
N VAL A 242 -7.79 12.70 1.34
CA VAL A 242 -7.05 11.60 2.01
C VAL A 242 -5.56 11.73 1.78
N SER A 243 -5.14 12.01 0.55
CA SER A 243 -3.71 12.17 0.20
C SER A 243 -3.07 13.34 0.94
N CYS A 244 -3.77 14.47 1.08
CA CYS A 244 -3.29 15.60 1.88
C CYS A 244 -3.18 15.26 3.37
N ALA A 245 -4.19 14.60 3.94
CA ALA A 245 -4.18 14.22 5.35
C ALA A 245 -3.09 13.18 5.67
N ALA A 246 -2.78 12.30 4.73
CA ALA A 246 -1.76 11.26 4.87
C ALA A 246 -0.32 11.77 4.72
N LEU A 247 -0.10 13.00 4.25
CA LEU A 247 1.24 13.54 4.01
C LEU A 247 2.16 13.46 5.22
N SER A 248 1.63 13.68 6.41
CA SER A 248 2.40 13.68 7.66
C SER A 248 2.62 12.28 8.25
N GLN A 249 2.02 11.24 7.67
CA GLN A 249 2.11 9.86 8.17
C GLN A 249 3.55 9.40 8.38
N PHE A 250 4.48 9.84 7.52
CA PHE A 250 5.89 9.47 7.65
C PHE A 250 6.54 10.05 8.93
N VAL A 251 6.13 11.24 9.38
CA VAL A 251 6.63 11.85 10.61
C VAL A 251 6.22 11.02 11.82
N PHE A 252 4.94 10.65 11.88
CA PHE A 252 4.41 9.80 12.95
C PHE A 252 5.05 8.41 12.95
N ALA A 253 5.22 7.80 11.77
CA ALA A 253 5.90 6.52 11.63
C ALA A 253 7.35 6.59 12.14
N ALA A 254 8.10 7.65 11.79
CA ALA A 254 9.47 7.84 12.25
C ALA A 254 9.57 7.98 13.77
N ILE A 255 8.67 8.74 14.40
CA ILE A 255 8.62 8.88 15.87
C ILE A 255 8.33 7.53 16.52
N VAL A 256 7.31 6.83 16.05
CA VAL A 256 6.91 5.51 16.55
C VAL A 256 8.04 4.49 16.40
N ASP A 257 8.71 4.44 15.25
CA ASP A 257 9.80 3.49 14.99
C ASP A 257 11.08 3.83 15.77
N SER A 258 11.34 5.11 16.06
CA SER A 258 12.48 5.51 16.88
C SER A 258 12.34 5.12 18.34
N MET A 259 11.13 5.16 18.88
CA MET A 259 10.84 4.82 20.28
C MET A 259 10.55 3.33 20.51
N ARG A 260 10.20 2.58 19.46
CA ARG A 260 9.89 1.15 19.54
C ARG A 260 10.95 0.30 20.24
N PRO A 261 12.27 0.39 19.88
CA PRO A 261 13.29 -0.42 20.53
C PRO A 261 13.39 -0.17 22.04
N SER A 262 13.38 1.11 22.45
CA SER A 262 13.46 1.51 23.85
C SER A 262 12.27 0.97 24.69
N ILE A 263 11.05 1.00 24.12
CA ILE A 263 9.85 0.48 24.78
C ILE A 263 9.94 -1.05 24.94
N LEU A 264 10.34 -1.77 23.88
CA LEU A 264 10.45 -3.23 23.90
C LEU A 264 11.57 -3.69 24.87
N GLU A 265 12.69 -2.98 24.91
CA GLU A 265 13.78 -3.26 25.84
C GLU A 265 13.37 -3.02 27.30
N ALA A 266 12.71 -1.87 27.59
CA ALA A 266 12.19 -1.56 28.91
C ALA A 266 11.19 -2.63 29.39
N LYS A 267 10.36 -3.18 28.49
CA LYS A 267 9.45 -4.29 28.81
C LYS A 267 10.23 -5.57 29.12
N LYS A 268 11.22 -5.92 28.26
CA LYS A 268 12.04 -7.14 28.42
C LYS A 268 12.82 -7.15 29.74
N THR A 269 13.33 -6.01 30.18
CA THR A 269 14.11 -5.84 31.40
C THR A 269 13.23 -5.58 32.63
N SER A 270 11.90 -5.60 32.50
CA SER A 270 10.95 -5.23 33.55
C SER A 270 11.26 -3.87 34.19
N SER A 271 11.77 -2.94 33.38
CA SER A 271 12.17 -1.61 33.84
C SER A 271 10.96 -0.79 34.33
N PRO A 272 11.08 -0.02 35.40
CA PRO A 272 10.03 0.91 35.86
C PRO A 272 9.71 2.00 34.83
N ASN A 273 10.61 2.22 33.85
CA ASN A 273 10.44 3.20 32.78
C ASN A 273 9.52 2.73 31.62
N TYR A 274 9.06 1.48 31.62
CA TYR A 274 8.18 0.97 30.57
C TYR A 274 6.89 1.77 30.43
N GLY A 275 6.16 1.97 31.54
CA GLY A 275 4.93 2.77 31.56
C GLY A 275 5.18 4.23 31.12
N PRO A 276 6.15 4.93 31.72
CA PRO A 276 6.54 6.28 31.31
C PRO A 276 6.92 6.42 29.83
N HIS A 277 7.64 5.46 29.24
CA HIS A 277 7.99 5.51 27.82
C HIS A 277 6.77 5.41 26.92
N ILE A 278 5.82 4.52 27.23
CA ILE A 278 4.56 4.42 26.47
C ILE A 278 3.73 5.70 26.63
N ALA A 279 3.57 6.20 27.86
CA ALA A 279 2.83 7.42 28.12
C ALA A 279 3.43 8.62 27.36
N ARG A 280 4.77 8.75 27.37
CA ARG A 280 5.48 9.79 26.62
C ARG A 280 5.23 9.68 25.10
N LEU A 281 5.28 8.46 24.54
CA LEU A 281 4.99 8.26 23.12
C LEU A 281 3.54 8.65 22.81
N TYR A 282 2.57 8.23 23.62
CA TYR A 282 1.16 8.65 23.44
C TYR A 282 1.01 10.16 23.50
N SER A 283 1.61 10.84 24.47
CA SER A 283 1.53 12.29 24.61
C SER A 283 2.10 13.00 23.38
N ILE A 284 3.28 12.59 22.91
CA ILE A 284 3.89 13.17 21.70
C ILE A 284 2.96 13.00 20.48
N ILE A 285 2.45 11.79 20.26
CA ILE A 285 1.59 11.50 19.11
C ILE A 285 0.27 12.26 19.20
N ILE A 286 -0.36 12.35 20.38
CA ILE A 286 -1.61 13.09 20.57
C ILE A 286 -1.40 14.57 20.29
N TYR A 287 -0.40 15.21 20.92
CA TYR A 287 -0.16 16.65 20.72
C TYR A 287 0.15 16.97 19.26
N LEU A 288 1.01 16.19 18.61
CA LEU A 288 1.35 16.42 17.21
C LEU A 288 0.14 16.16 16.28
N ALA A 289 -0.65 15.11 16.53
CA ALA A 289 -1.81 14.79 15.72
C ALA A 289 -2.92 15.85 15.86
N VAL A 290 -3.18 16.32 17.06
CA VAL A 290 -4.15 17.41 17.30
C VAL A 290 -3.67 18.72 16.67
N LEU A 291 -2.40 19.08 16.87
CA LEU A 291 -1.82 20.27 16.23
C LEU A 291 -1.94 20.21 14.71
N GLN A 292 -1.55 19.07 14.10
CA GLN A 292 -1.71 18.87 12.66
C GLN A 292 -3.17 19.00 12.23
N SER A 293 -4.12 18.42 12.97
CA SER A 293 -5.53 18.46 12.59
C SER A 293 -6.09 19.88 12.66
N ILE A 294 -5.69 20.67 13.66
CA ILE A 294 -6.06 22.09 13.75
C ILE A 294 -5.47 22.86 12.56
N VAL A 295 -4.16 22.71 12.31
CA VAL A 295 -3.48 23.40 11.20
C VAL A 295 -4.11 23.07 9.86
N LEU A 296 -4.34 21.77 9.58
CA LEU A 296 -4.95 21.33 8.31
C LEU A 296 -6.41 21.76 8.20
N THR A 297 -7.18 21.79 9.29
CA THR A 297 -8.57 22.26 9.28
C THR A 297 -8.66 23.74 8.89
N ILE A 298 -7.78 24.57 9.44
CA ILE A 298 -7.72 26.01 9.14
C ILE A 298 -7.15 26.23 7.74
N ALA A 299 -6.04 25.57 7.42
CA ALA A 299 -5.33 25.73 6.16
C ALA A 299 -5.95 24.97 4.98
N ALA A 300 -7.00 24.17 5.19
CA ALA A 300 -7.60 23.31 4.15
C ALA A 300 -7.89 24.05 2.82
N PRO A 301 -8.49 25.27 2.81
CA PRO A 301 -8.73 26.00 1.56
C PRO A 301 -7.43 26.34 0.82
N LEU A 302 -6.40 26.76 1.57
CA LEU A 302 -5.09 27.11 1.02
C LEU A 302 -4.38 25.87 0.47
N VAL A 303 -4.35 24.80 1.26
CA VAL A 303 -3.71 23.52 0.90
C VAL A 303 -4.32 22.93 -0.38
N ILE A 304 -5.65 22.81 -0.44
CA ILE A 304 -6.32 22.25 -1.62
C ILE A 304 -6.09 23.13 -2.86
N ARG A 305 -6.22 24.44 -2.74
CA ARG A 305 -6.03 25.35 -3.89
C ARG A 305 -4.60 25.38 -4.41
N ILE A 306 -3.61 25.37 -3.53
CA ILE A 306 -2.20 25.36 -3.94
C ILE A 306 -1.81 24.02 -4.52
N ILE A 307 -2.20 22.92 -3.86
CA ILE A 307 -1.75 21.58 -4.22
C ILE A 307 -2.54 21.04 -5.42
N TYR A 308 -3.88 21.09 -5.39
CA TYR A 308 -4.75 20.47 -6.41
C TYR A 308 -5.41 21.46 -7.36
N GLY A 309 -5.48 22.73 -6.99
CA GLY A 309 -6.11 23.78 -7.80
C GLY A 309 -7.60 24.01 -7.49
N ALA A 310 -8.19 24.99 -8.18
CA ALA A 310 -9.56 25.43 -7.91
C ALA A 310 -10.63 24.37 -8.19
N ALA A 311 -10.40 23.48 -9.16
CA ALA A 311 -11.31 22.39 -9.50
C ALA A 311 -11.57 21.42 -8.34
N TYR A 312 -10.66 21.35 -7.36
CA TYR A 312 -10.78 20.49 -6.18
C TYR A 312 -11.35 21.22 -4.95
N ALA A 313 -11.91 22.42 -5.11
CA ALA A 313 -12.53 23.15 -3.99
C ALA A 313 -13.56 22.31 -3.19
N PRO A 314 -14.39 21.45 -3.79
CA PRO A 314 -15.30 20.56 -3.04
C PRO A 314 -14.60 19.56 -2.10
N ALA A 315 -13.30 19.33 -2.24
CA ALA A 315 -12.53 18.48 -1.31
C ALA A 315 -12.22 19.16 0.04
N ILE A 316 -12.43 20.49 0.16
CA ILE A 316 -12.08 21.24 1.37
C ILE A 316 -12.84 20.74 2.61
N PRO A 317 -14.18 20.57 2.61
CA PRO A 317 -14.92 20.03 3.75
C PRO A 317 -14.43 18.62 4.13
N THR A 318 -14.21 17.79 3.12
CA THR A 318 -13.70 16.42 3.31
C THR A 318 -12.33 16.42 3.99
N LEU A 319 -11.40 17.30 3.57
CA LEU A 319 -10.09 17.40 4.22
C LEU A 319 -10.21 17.83 5.69
N ARG A 320 -11.09 18.77 6.01
CA ARG A 320 -11.35 19.21 7.38
C ARG A 320 -11.81 18.07 8.30
N ILE A 321 -12.60 17.14 7.78
CA ILE A 321 -13.10 15.99 8.56
C ILE A 321 -12.06 14.89 8.64
N ILE A 322 -11.46 14.49 7.50
CA ILE A 322 -10.59 13.32 7.43
C ILE A 322 -9.28 13.51 8.19
N THR A 323 -8.82 14.76 8.36
CA THR A 323 -7.63 15.03 9.16
C THR A 323 -7.80 14.63 10.64
N TRP A 324 -8.99 14.74 11.20
CA TRP A 324 -9.30 14.27 12.55
C TRP A 324 -9.35 12.74 12.64
N TYR A 325 -9.89 12.09 11.60
CA TYR A 325 -9.83 10.62 11.51
C TYR A 325 -8.37 10.12 11.48
N THR A 326 -7.47 10.78 10.73
CA THR A 326 -6.05 10.39 10.69
C THR A 326 -5.38 10.57 12.03
N ALA A 327 -5.74 11.59 12.84
CA ALA A 327 -5.23 11.77 14.18
C ALA A 327 -5.54 10.56 15.08
N PHE A 328 -6.77 10.07 15.07
CA PHE A 328 -7.14 8.84 15.81
C PHE A 328 -6.40 7.60 15.28
N SER A 329 -6.19 7.52 13.97
CA SER A 329 -5.44 6.42 13.35
C SER A 329 -3.98 6.37 13.83
N TYR A 330 -3.32 7.52 14.01
CA TYR A 330 -1.95 7.59 14.53
C TYR A 330 -1.85 7.10 15.98
N MET A 331 -2.85 7.36 16.82
CA MET A 331 -2.93 6.78 18.17
C MET A 331 -2.98 5.25 18.14
N GLY A 332 -3.63 4.68 17.12
CA GLY A 332 -3.67 3.23 16.86
C GLY A 332 -2.28 2.62 16.67
N SER A 333 -1.33 3.36 16.10
CA SER A 333 0.05 2.89 15.92
C SER A 333 0.78 2.68 17.25
N VAL A 334 0.56 3.54 18.24
CA VAL A 334 1.11 3.40 19.59
C VAL A 334 0.49 2.19 20.30
N ARG A 335 -0.84 2.03 20.20
CA ARG A 335 -1.56 0.85 20.71
C ARG A 335 -0.96 -0.44 20.17
N ASN A 336 -0.60 -0.48 18.88
CA ASN A 336 0.00 -1.66 18.29
C ASN A 336 1.36 -2.02 18.90
N ILE A 337 2.19 -1.03 19.27
CA ILE A 337 3.45 -1.28 20.01
C ILE A 337 3.16 -1.86 21.39
N TRP A 338 2.20 -1.29 22.11
CA TRP A 338 1.80 -1.79 23.43
C TRP A 338 1.32 -3.25 23.34
N ILE A 339 0.44 -3.57 22.39
CA ILE A 339 -0.06 -4.94 22.16
C ILE A 339 1.08 -5.90 21.84
N LEU A 340 2.08 -5.46 21.06
CA LEU A 340 3.26 -6.24 20.71
C LEU A 340 4.13 -6.49 21.98
N ALA A 341 4.39 -5.46 22.77
CA ALA A 341 5.17 -5.54 23.99
C ALA A 341 4.52 -6.47 25.05
N GLU A 342 3.18 -6.44 25.15
CA GLU A 342 2.40 -7.29 26.05
C GLU A 342 2.13 -8.70 25.48
N GLN A 343 2.62 -9.03 24.29
CA GLN A 343 2.38 -10.30 23.59
C GLN A 343 0.88 -10.65 23.41
N LYS A 344 0.02 -9.62 23.34
CA LYS A 344 -1.44 -9.76 23.23
C LYS A 344 -1.95 -9.71 21.78
N GLN A 345 -1.23 -10.30 20.82
CA GLN A 345 -1.57 -10.25 19.39
C GLN A 345 -2.98 -10.81 19.07
N LYS A 346 -3.46 -11.78 19.90
CA LYS A 346 -4.85 -12.28 19.80
C LYS A 346 -5.90 -11.18 20.04
N MET A 347 -5.56 -10.15 20.79
CA MET A 347 -6.46 -9.01 21.05
C MET A 347 -6.58 -8.12 19.81
N LEU A 348 -5.52 -7.96 19.03
CA LEU A 348 -5.52 -7.22 17.76
C LEU A 348 -6.57 -7.77 16.79
N TRP A 349 -6.62 -9.10 16.63
CA TRP A 349 -7.60 -9.73 15.78
C TRP A 349 -9.04 -9.45 16.24
N LYS A 350 -9.30 -9.55 17.55
CA LYS A 350 -10.64 -9.25 18.11
C LYS A 350 -11.02 -7.78 17.89
N ILE A 351 -10.10 -6.84 18.13
CA ILE A 351 -10.35 -5.41 17.91
C ILE A 351 -10.64 -5.14 16.43
N ASN A 352 -9.82 -5.66 15.51
CA ASN A 352 -10.01 -5.45 14.09
C ASN A 352 -11.33 -6.07 13.59
N LEU A 353 -11.70 -7.25 14.08
CA LEU A 353 -12.99 -7.87 13.76
C LEU A 353 -14.17 -7.06 14.31
N SER A 354 -14.07 -6.59 15.54
CA SER A 354 -15.11 -5.74 16.15
C SER A 354 -15.26 -4.42 15.38
N CYS A 355 -14.13 -3.80 15.00
CA CYS A 355 -14.15 -2.60 14.17
C CYS A 355 -14.82 -2.88 12.81
N LEU A 356 -14.48 -4.00 12.16
CA LEU A 356 -15.08 -4.37 10.88
C LEU A 356 -16.61 -4.55 10.98
N LEU A 357 -17.07 -5.24 12.03
CA LEU A 357 -18.51 -5.50 12.25
C LEU A 357 -19.29 -4.24 12.65
N TYR A 358 -18.66 -3.33 13.39
CA TYR A 358 -19.30 -2.12 13.90
C TYR A 358 -19.27 -0.94 12.92
N THR A 359 -18.21 -0.85 12.08
CA THR A 359 -18.04 0.23 11.11
C THR A 359 -18.43 -0.15 9.69
N SER A 360 -18.74 -1.43 9.44
CA SER A 360 -19.38 -1.83 8.19
C SER A 360 -20.76 -1.15 8.12
N PRO A 361 -21.06 -0.36 7.10
CA PRO A 361 -22.39 0.23 6.97
C PRO A 361 -23.41 -0.88 6.87
N SER A 362 -24.17 -1.02 7.94
CA SER A 362 -25.35 -1.90 8.02
C SER A 362 -26.50 -1.31 7.24
#